data_3543cd55952adcd258943970bbccb185
#
_entry.id   3543cd55952adcd258943970bbccb185
#
_cell.length_a   1.000
_cell.length_b   1.000
_cell.length_c   1.000
_cell.angle_alpha   90.00
_cell.angle_beta   90.00
_cell.angle_gamma   90.00
#
_symmetry.space_group_name_H-M   'P 1'
#
loop_
_entity.id
_entity.type
_entity.pdbx_description
1 polymer ?
#
loop_
_entity_poly.entity_id
_entity_poly.type
_entity_poly.pdbx_seq_one_letter_code
_entity_poly.pdbx_strand_id
1 'polypeptide(L)'
;MKKVLFLAAAFVLALTSCGNKQQKAEITEDSIKVFEQNQIEASIKVQLDSLAAEAKRLKGIPGIQNMKDGIQLTEEEKMVKPTYLMDPAETADLQTLSEKYRALAMLFVYKKVAEAYDMDITGYDEAISKLLAEVNDPALGALNSSVTYEENISTLYEAEEAAGRINLFWEMTTASTVEQVYVLCQNIDKYISAIDDEAAENMTFRMILLTDAMDRLADYDANVAELNDAMQPLKVLDALTVDQLKSQLMELKGDIEVVRNSLLK
;
A
#
# COMPACT_ATOMS: atom_id res chain seq x y z
N MET A 1 -7.13 -35.65 -1.84
CA MET A 1 -8.46 -35.34 -2.38
C MET A 1 -9.48 -35.39 -1.23
N LYS A 2 -9.75 -34.24 -0.60
CA LYS A 2 -10.83 -34.11 0.40
C LYS A 2 -11.79 -33.05 -0.15
N LYS A 3 -12.97 -33.52 -0.55
CA LYS A 3 -14.08 -32.66 -1.00
C LYS A 3 -14.64 -31.93 0.23
N VAL A 4 -14.55 -30.61 0.24
CA VAL A 4 -15.24 -29.75 1.20
C VAL A 4 -16.69 -29.62 0.70
N LEU A 5 -17.63 -30.18 1.42
CA LEU A 5 -19.06 -30.03 1.18
C LEU A 5 -19.49 -28.66 1.75
N PHE A 6 -19.87 -27.75 0.88
CA PHE A 6 -20.60 -26.55 1.29
C PHE A 6 -22.02 -26.91 1.67
N LEU A 7 -22.36 -26.80 2.94
CA LEU A 7 -23.74 -26.87 3.43
C LEU A 7 -24.37 -25.48 3.21
N ALA A 8 -25.21 -25.37 2.18
CA ALA A 8 -26.13 -24.27 2.03
C ALA A 8 -27.23 -24.40 3.08
N ALA A 9 -27.16 -23.61 4.14
CA ALA A 9 -28.24 -23.49 5.11
C ALA A 9 -29.33 -22.58 4.53
N ALA A 10 -30.36 -23.18 3.94
CA ALA A 10 -31.57 -22.47 3.57
C ALA A 10 -32.35 -22.09 4.83
N PHE A 11 -32.31 -20.85 5.26
CA PHE A 11 -33.19 -20.31 6.29
C PHE A 11 -34.54 -19.96 5.64
N VAL A 12 -35.50 -20.89 5.78
CA VAL A 12 -36.91 -20.59 5.50
C VAL A 12 -37.51 -19.95 6.75
N LEU A 13 -37.63 -18.63 6.76
CA LEU A 13 -38.45 -17.92 7.75
C LEU A 13 -39.91 -17.99 7.30
N ALA A 14 -40.66 -18.91 7.88
CA ALA A 14 -42.11 -18.90 7.80
C ALA A 14 -42.66 -17.81 8.75
N LEU A 15 -43.01 -16.65 8.21
CA LEU A 15 -43.80 -15.64 8.92
C LEU A 15 -45.28 -15.93 8.61
N THR A 16 -45.98 -16.55 9.57
CA THR A 16 -47.44 -16.50 9.64
C THR A 16 -47.85 -15.15 10.21
N SER A 17 -48.40 -14.27 9.42
CA SER A 17 -49.09 -13.08 9.89
C SER A 17 -50.38 -12.84 9.09
N CYS A 18 -51.44 -12.59 9.81
CA CYS A 18 -52.76 -12.23 9.30
C CYS A 18 -52.77 -10.94 8.47
N GLY A 19 -53.45 -10.99 7.36
CA GLY A 19 -54.22 -9.92 6.77
C GLY A 19 -53.54 -8.60 6.45
N ASN A 20 -52.85 -8.50 5.31
CA ASN A 20 -52.82 -7.40 4.38
C ASN A 20 -52.11 -7.86 3.08
N LYS A 21 -52.60 -7.43 1.93
CA LYS A 21 -51.94 -7.73 0.65
C LYS A 21 -50.53 -7.15 0.67
N GLN A 22 -49.57 -7.85 1.22
CA GLN A 22 -48.16 -7.57 1.00
C GLN A 22 -47.81 -8.09 -0.40
N GLN A 23 -47.43 -7.20 -1.27
CA GLN A 23 -46.67 -7.52 -2.47
C GLN A 23 -45.49 -8.39 -1.99
N LYS A 24 -45.44 -9.65 -2.37
CA LYS A 24 -44.24 -10.46 -2.30
C LYS A 24 -43.19 -9.67 -3.12
N ALA A 25 -42.20 -9.09 -2.47
CA ALA A 25 -41.05 -8.59 -3.19
C ALA A 25 -40.48 -9.78 -3.95
N GLU A 26 -40.57 -9.73 -5.27
CA GLU A 26 -39.90 -10.69 -6.14
C GLU A 26 -38.41 -10.53 -5.88
N ILE A 27 -37.78 -11.58 -5.34
CA ILE A 27 -36.31 -11.61 -5.20
C ILE A 27 -35.78 -11.71 -6.63
N THR A 28 -35.32 -10.57 -7.15
CA THR A 28 -34.73 -10.49 -8.47
C THR A 28 -33.32 -11.04 -8.45
N GLU A 29 -32.83 -11.53 -9.58
CA GLU A 29 -31.44 -11.99 -9.74
C GLU A 29 -30.43 -10.89 -9.34
N ASP A 30 -30.76 -9.62 -9.62
CA ASP A 30 -29.96 -8.48 -9.21
C ASP A 30 -29.91 -8.29 -7.68
N SER A 31 -31.03 -8.56 -6.97
CA SER A 31 -31.06 -8.50 -5.49
C SER A 31 -30.19 -9.57 -4.86
N ILE A 32 -30.11 -10.76 -5.47
CA ILE A 32 -29.24 -11.85 -5.01
C ILE A 32 -27.78 -11.46 -5.23
N LYS A 33 -27.42 -10.95 -6.40
CA LYS A 33 -26.06 -10.50 -6.70
C LYS A 33 -25.58 -9.40 -5.74
N VAL A 34 -26.43 -8.40 -5.46
CA VAL A 34 -26.11 -7.34 -4.49
C VAL A 34 -25.92 -7.90 -3.08
N PHE A 35 -26.73 -8.88 -2.68
CA PHE A 35 -26.57 -9.52 -1.37
C PHE A 35 -25.26 -10.31 -1.28
N GLU A 36 -24.92 -11.10 -2.31
CA GLU A 36 -23.69 -11.85 -2.39
C GLU A 36 -22.47 -10.93 -2.37
N GLN A 37 -22.48 -9.86 -3.15
CA GLN A 37 -21.43 -8.84 -3.15
C GLN A 37 -21.22 -8.24 -1.76
N ASN A 38 -22.26 -7.80 -1.07
CA ASN A 38 -22.19 -7.24 0.27
C ASN A 38 -21.63 -8.25 1.29
N GLN A 39 -21.94 -9.55 1.15
CA GLN A 39 -21.39 -10.61 2.02
C GLN A 39 -19.89 -10.79 1.80
N ILE A 40 -19.45 -10.73 0.56
CA ILE A 40 -18.05 -10.86 0.18
C ILE A 40 -17.29 -9.62 0.67
N GLU A 41 -17.80 -8.42 0.44
CA GLU A 41 -17.21 -7.17 0.94
C GLU A 41 -17.05 -7.18 2.47
N ALA A 42 -18.08 -7.62 3.21
CA ALA A 42 -17.99 -7.75 4.66
C ALA A 42 -16.91 -8.78 5.10
N SER A 43 -16.77 -9.88 4.37
CA SER A 43 -15.73 -10.89 4.64
C SER A 43 -14.34 -10.33 4.38
N ILE A 44 -14.14 -9.61 3.28
CA ILE A 44 -12.88 -8.94 2.95
C ILE A 44 -12.53 -7.91 4.00
N LYS A 45 -13.49 -7.08 4.41
CA LYS A 45 -13.26 -6.07 5.44
C LYS A 45 -12.70 -6.67 6.73
N VAL A 46 -13.30 -7.76 7.24
CA VAL A 46 -12.79 -8.44 8.45
C VAL A 46 -11.35 -8.92 8.26
N GLN A 47 -11.00 -9.41 7.07
CA GLN A 47 -9.65 -9.87 6.77
C GLN A 47 -8.67 -8.70 6.63
N LEU A 48 -9.07 -7.62 5.98
CA LEU A 48 -8.27 -6.40 5.88
C LEU A 48 -8.03 -5.76 7.25
N ASP A 49 -9.03 -5.73 8.12
CA ASP A 49 -8.89 -5.23 9.49
C ASP A 49 -7.83 -6.04 10.27
N SER A 50 -7.82 -7.36 10.10
CA SER A 50 -6.80 -8.23 10.70
C SER A 50 -5.41 -7.94 10.16
N LEU A 51 -5.26 -7.83 8.83
CA LEU A 51 -3.99 -7.50 8.19
C LEU A 51 -3.48 -6.11 8.61
N ALA A 52 -4.37 -5.11 8.66
CA ALA A 52 -4.01 -3.77 9.11
C ALA A 52 -3.58 -3.74 10.58
N ALA A 53 -4.21 -4.55 11.45
CA ALA A 53 -3.79 -4.68 12.84
C ALA A 53 -2.37 -5.24 12.97
N GLU A 54 -2.00 -6.21 12.14
CA GLU A 54 -0.63 -6.73 12.08
C GLU A 54 0.33 -5.72 11.45
N ALA A 55 -0.05 -5.05 10.36
CA ALA A 55 0.78 -4.01 9.72
C ALA A 55 1.15 -2.87 10.67
N LYS A 56 0.26 -2.50 11.61
CA LYS A 56 0.54 -1.51 12.64
C LYS A 56 1.67 -1.91 13.61
N ARG A 57 1.95 -3.21 13.74
CA ARG A 57 3.03 -3.73 14.60
C ARG A 57 4.37 -3.75 13.89
N LEU A 58 4.37 -3.73 12.55
CA LEU A 58 5.60 -3.74 11.77
C LEU A 58 6.30 -2.39 11.91
N LYS A 59 7.58 -2.44 12.25
CA LYS A 59 8.47 -1.29 12.12
C LYS A 59 8.57 -0.93 10.65
N GLY A 60 8.66 0.36 10.34
CA GLY A 60 8.97 0.79 8.98
C GLY A 60 10.25 0.14 8.48
N ILE A 61 10.45 0.12 7.16
CA ILE A 61 11.67 -0.45 6.59
C ILE A 61 12.87 0.37 7.09
N PRO A 62 13.78 -0.24 7.89
CA PRO A 62 14.97 0.46 8.36
C PRO A 62 15.84 0.84 7.17
N GLY A 63 16.66 1.83 7.35
CA GLY A 63 17.58 2.29 6.33
C GLY A 63 17.06 3.47 5.52
N ILE A 64 15.77 3.55 5.24
CA ILE A 64 15.17 4.70 4.55
C ILE A 64 14.53 5.65 5.54
N GLN A 65 13.76 5.16 6.49
CA GLN A 65 13.25 6.00 7.59
C GLN A 65 14.36 6.56 8.46
N ASN A 66 15.48 5.84 8.56
CA ASN A 66 16.66 6.22 9.34
C ASN A 66 17.81 6.74 8.48
N MET A 67 17.61 7.08 7.21
CA MET A 67 18.69 7.70 6.41
C MET A 67 19.28 8.91 7.11
N LYS A 68 18.47 9.64 7.88
CA LYS A 68 18.91 10.79 8.67
C LYS A 68 19.57 10.38 9.99
N ASP A 69 19.14 9.29 10.61
CA ASP A 69 19.54 8.86 11.96
C ASP A 69 20.39 7.60 11.95
N GLY A 70 20.30 6.75 10.94
CA GLY A 70 20.96 5.45 10.83
C GLY A 70 22.09 5.39 9.81
N ILE A 71 21.83 5.75 8.55
CA ILE A 71 22.85 5.80 7.49
C ILE A 71 23.41 7.19 7.41
N GLN A 72 24.63 7.37 7.94
CA GLN A 72 25.35 8.63 7.78
C GLN A 72 26.00 8.65 6.40
N LEU A 73 25.56 9.58 5.54
CA LEU A 73 26.22 9.88 4.28
C LEU A 73 27.43 10.79 4.55
N THR A 74 28.60 10.43 4.00
CA THR A 74 29.76 11.33 4.01
C THR A 74 29.49 12.52 3.07
N GLU A 75 30.26 13.61 3.23
CA GLU A 75 30.11 14.78 2.34
C GLU A 75 30.40 14.42 0.87
N GLU A 76 31.35 13.51 0.62
CA GLU A 76 31.64 13.02 -0.74
C GLU A 76 30.46 12.25 -1.33
N GLU A 77 29.78 11.43 -0.52
CA GLU A 77 28.59 10.69 -0.96
C GLU A 77 27.41 11.62 -1.25
N LYS A 78 27.21 12.66 -0.45
CA LYS A 78 26.18 13.68 -0.69
C LYS A 78 26.41 14.48 -1.96
N MET A 79 27.67 14.61 -2.42
CA MET A 79 27.97 15.28 -3.68
C MET A 79 27.50 14.48 -4.91
N VAL A 80 27.38 13.14 -4.78
CA VAL A 80 26.86 12.27 -5.83
C VAL A 80 25.35 12.16 -5.66
N LYS A 81 24.62 13.09 -6.28
CA LYS A 81 23.16 13.12 -6.17
C LYS A 81 22.53 11.88 -6.79
N PRO A 82 21.52 11.26 -6.14
CA PRO A 82 20.80 10.11 -6.68
C PRO A 82 20.04 10.50 -7.95
N THR A 83 20.19 9.70 -9.01
CA THR A 83 19.53 9.92 -10.31
C THR A 83 18.24 9.10 -10.46
N TYR A 84 17.91 8.29 -9.46
CA TYR A 84 16.76 7.41 -9.46
C TYR A 84 15.52 8.03 -8.81
N LEU A 85 15.64 9.24 -8.26
CA LEU A 85 14.50 9.92 -7.66
C LEU A 85 13.52 10.37 -8.75
N MET A 86 12.24 10.24 -8.45
CA MET A 86 11.18 10.76 -9.30
C MET A 86 11.23 12.29 -9.34
N ASP A 87 11.08 12.87 -10.53
CA ASP A 87 10.86 14.31 -10.65
C ASP A 87 9.45 14.64 -10.12
N PRO A 88 9.30 15.54 -9.12
CA PRO A 88 7.99 15.96 -8.65
C PRO A 88 7.05 16.45 -9.76
N ALA A 89 7.58 16.98 -10.86
CA ALA A 89 6.79 17.42 -12.00
C ALA A 89 6.02 16.28 -12.70
N GLU A 90 6.46 15.02 -12.57
CA GLU A 90 5.77 13.86 -13.13
C GLU A 90 4.35 13.67 -12.54
N THR A 91 4.06 14.30 -11.40
CA THR A 91 2.74 14.23 -10.76
C THR A 91 1.74 15.26 -11.28
N ALA A 92 2.13 16.11 -12.25
CA ALA A 92 1.31 17.24 -12.67
C ALA A 92 0.01 16.84 -13.40
N ASP A 93 0.02 15.71 -14.11
CA ASP A 93 -1.03 15.28 -15.02
C ASP A 93 -1.82 14.06 -14.53
N LEU A 94 -1.72 13.69 -13.26
CA LEU A 94 -2.44 12.55 -12.67
C LEU A 94 -3.94 12.79 -12.67
N GLN A 95 -4.71 11.79 -13.14
CA GLN A 95 -6.13 11.95 -13.39
C GLN A 95 -7.00 11.30 -12.30
N THR A 96 -6.60 10.12 -11.82
CA THR A 96 -7.40 9.33 -10.88
C THR A 96 -7.00 9.58 -9.42
N LEU A 97 -7.90 9.25 -8.50
CA LEU A 97 -7.58 9.28 -7.08
C LEU A 97 -6.48 8.25 -6.73
N SER A 98 -6.56 7.06 -7.32
CA SER A 98 -5.55 6.00 -7.13
C SER A 98 -4.15 6.48 -7.49
N GLU A 99 -3.96 7.07 -8.67
CA GLU A 99 -2.68 7.66 -9.08
C GLU A 99 -2.19 8.73 -8.08
N LYS A 100 -3.08 9.62 -7.64
CA LYS A 100 -2.73 10.70 -6.71
C LYS A 100 -2.34 10.20 -5.32
N TYR A 101 -3.03 9.19 -4.79
CA TYR A 101 -2.70 8.58 -3.51
C TYR A 101 -1.36 7.84 -3.57
N ARG A 102 -1.11 7.07 -4.63
CA ARG A 102 0.18 6.42 -4.86
C ARG A 102 1.30 7.44 -5.01
N ALA A 103 1.08 8.49 -5.80
CA ALA A 103 2.06 9.56 -5.99
C ALA A 103 2.41 10.30 -4.68
N LEU A 104 1.43 10.56 -3.81
CA LEU A 104 1.69 11.14 -2.49
C LEU A 104 2.66 10.27 -1.68
N ALA A 105 2.43 8.95 -1.62
CA ALA A 105 3.32 8.03 -0.92
C ALA A 105 4.74 8.05 -1.49
N MET A 106 4.86 8.01 -2.83
CA MET A 106 6.15 8.08 -3.53
C MET A 106 6.90 9.38 -3.22
N LEU A 107 6.21 10.53 -3.30
CA LEU A 107 6.80 11.84 -3.02
C LEU A 107 7.35 11.94 -1.58
N PHE A 108 6.64 11.37 -0.59
CA PHE A 108 7.14 11.34 0.79
C PHE A 108 8.43 10.54 0.91
N VAL A 109 8.53 9.36 0.25
CA VAL A 109 9.75 8.56 0.24
C VAL A 109 10.90 9.34 -0.41
N TYR A 110 10.69 9.87 -1.60
CA TYR A 110 11.75 10.58 -2.35
C TYR A 110 12.19 11.88 -1.67
N LYS A 111 11.26 12.60 -1.07
CA LYS A 111 11.60 13.78 -0.27
C LYS A 111 12.58 13.44 0.84
N LYS A 112 12.33 12.36 1.61
CA LYS A 112 13.24 11.91 2.68
C LYS A 112 14.62 11.55 2.14
N VAL A 113 14.69 10.89 0.98
CA VAL A 113 15.97 10.59 0.34
C VAL A 113 16.67 11.88 -0.08
N ALA A 114 15.95 12.81 -0.72
CA ALA A 114 16.51 14.10 -1.14
C ALA A 114 17.06 14.90 0.06
N GLU A 115 16.32 14.93 1.19
CA GLU A 115 16.78 15.55 2.45
C GLU A 115 18.09 14.93 2.95
N ALA A 116 18.22 13.60 2.91
CA ALA A 116 19.44 12.91 3.35
C ALA A 116 20.67 13.26 2.49
N TYR A 117 20.46 13.60 1.23
CA TYR A 117 21.49 14.05 0.30
C TYR A 117 21.67 15.57 0.25
N ASP A 118 21.08 16.32 1.18
CA ASP A 118 21.11 17.80 1.20
C ASP A 118 20.72 18.41 -0.17
N MET A 119 19.67 17.85 -0.79
CA MET A 119 19.09 18.37 -2.03
C MET A 119 18.00 19.41 -1.72
N ASP A 120 17.69 20.25 -2.70
CA ASP A 120 16.53 21.12 -2.65
C ASP A 120 15.25 20.29 -2.70
N ILE A 121 14.40 20.42 -1.69
CA ILE A 121 13.13 19.69 -1.54
C ILE A 121 11.90 20.52 -1.88
N THR A 122 12.08 21.77 -2.31
CA THR A 122 10.98 22.70 -2.59
C THR A 122 9.98 22.11 -3.58
N GLY A 123 10.46 21.45 -4.64
CA GLY A 123 9.60 20.80 -5.63
C GLY A 123 8.74 19.68 -5.05
N TYR A 124 9.30 18.90 -4.11
CA TYR A 124 8.52 17.84 -3.41
C TYR A 124 7.45 18.47 -2.50
N ASP A 125 7.78 19.51 -1.75
CA ASP A 125 6.84 20.20 -0.87
C ASP A 125 5.67 20.83 -1.65
N GLU A 126 5.97 21.45 -2.79
CA GLU A 126 4.96 22.02 -3.67
C GLU A 126 4.06 20.93 -4.29
N ALA A 127 4.63 19.83 -4.79
CA ALA A 127 3.88 18.72 -5.37
C ALA A 127 2.98 18.03 -4.34
N ILE A 128 3.50 17.75 -3.12
CA ILE A 128 2.71 17.18 -2.02
C ILE A 128 1.54 18.11 -1.68
N SER A 129 1.80 19.40 -1.47
CA SER A 129 0.77 20.38 -1.11
C SER A 129 -0.30 20.50 -2.20
N LYS A 130 0.10 20.50 -3.47
CA LYS A 130 -0.80 20.52 -4.61
C LYS A 130 -1.69 19.29 -4.66
N LEU A 131 -1.10 18.08 -4.56
CA LEU A 131 -1.86 16.83 -4.59
C LEU A 131 -2.83 16.72 -3.41
N LEU A 132 -2.43 17.08 -2.18
CA LEU A 132 -3.32 17.11 -1.02
C LEU A 132 -4.51 18.05 -1.24
N ALA A 133 -4.28 19.21 -1.85
CA ALA A 133 -5.35 20.16 -2.18
C ALA A 133 -6.27 19.65 -3.29
N GLU A 134 -5.73 18.95 -4.30
CA GLU A 134 -6.52 18.39 -5.41
C GLU A 134 -7.36 17.18 -4.97
N VAL A 135 -6.79 16.30 -4.17
CA VAL A 135 -7.50 15.15 -3.59
C VAL A 135 -8.60 15.63 -2.65
N ASN A 136 -8.32 16.69 -1.88
CA ASN A 136 -9.25 17.33 -0.94
C ASN A 136 -9.94 16.30 -0.02
N ASP A 137 -9.16 15.33 0.49
CA ASP A 137 -9.65 14.29 1.37
C ASP A 137 -9.37 14.62 2.83
N PRO A 138 -10.42 14.75 3.67
CA PRO A 138 -10.23 14.99 5.10
C PRO A 138 -9.41 13.91 5.81
N ALA A 139 -9.43 12.67 5.33
CA ALA A 139 -8.62 11.57 5.88
C ALA A 139 -7.12 11.85 5.75
N LEU A 140 -6.69 12.54 4.69
CA LEU A 140 -5.31 12.96 4.49
C LEU A 140 -4.94 14.25 5.24
N GLY A 141 -5.86 14.84 6.00
CA GLY A 141 -5.66 16.14 6.64
C GLY A 141 -4.53 16.19 7.68
N ALA A 142 -4.10 15.04 8.19
CA ALA A 142 -2.93 14.94 9.07
C ALA A 142 -1.60 14.93 8.29
N LEU A 143 -1.63 14.62 6.99
CA LEU A 143 -0.45 14.59 6.15
C LEU A 143 -0.11 16.00 5.65
N ASN A 144 1.17 16.31 5.63
CA ASN A 144 1.70 17.54 5.06
C ASN A 144 3.19 17.32 4.75
N SER A 145 3.87 18.33 4.25
CA SER A 145 5.27 18.23 3.87
C SER A 145 6.23 17.88 5.04
N SER A 146 5.79 18.02 6.29
CA SER A 146 6.61 17.69 7.47
C SER A 146 6.19 16.42 8.20
N VAL A 147 5.00 15.87 7.92
CA VAL A 147 4.46 14.68 8.58
C VAL A 147 4.18 13.62 7.52
N THR A 148 4.89 12.52 7.59
CA THR A 148 4.86 11.49 6.57
C THR A 148 3.72 10.49 6.75
N TYR A 149 3.50 9.70 5.71
CA TYR A 149 2.54 8.60 5.71
C TYR A 149 2.80 7.60 6.85
N GLU A 150 4.06 7.15 7.03
CA GLU A 150 4.41 6.13 8.03
C GLU A 150 4.17 6.60 9.48
N GLU A 151 4.32 7.89 9.74
CA GLU A 151 4.08 8.47 11.07
C GLU A 151 2.59 8.46 11.43
N ASN A 152 1.71 8.44 10.43
CA ASN A 152 0.26 8.53 10.59
C ASN A 152 -0.50 7.28 10.11
N ILE A 153 0.16 6.19 9.80
CA ILE A 153 -0.45 5.00 9.18
C ILE A 153 -1.71 4.50 9.90
N SER A 154 -1.70 4.50 11.24
CA SER A 154 -2.86 4.05 12.03
C SER A 154 -4.04 5.00 11.92
N THR A 155 -3.79 6.30 12.07
CA THR A 155 -4.82 7.33 11.97
C THR A 155 -5.39 7.39 10.56
N LEU A 156 -4.53 7.24 9.56
CA LEU A 156 -4.94 7.23 8.16
C LEU A 156 -5.80 6.01 7.84
N TYR A 157 -5.41 4.82 8.32
CA TYR A 157 -6.23 3.61 8.14
C TYR A 157 -7.64 3.81 8.69
N GLU A 158 -7.75 4.28 9.93
CA GLU A 158 -9.05 4.51 10.59
C GLU A 158 -9.89 5.56 9.85
N ALA A 159 -9.27 6.61 9.34
CA ALA A 159 -9.95 7.67 8.60
C ALA A 159 -10.42 7.20 7.21
N GLU A 160 -9.59 6.47 6.48
CA GLU A 160 -9.95 5.93 5.15
C GLU A 160 -11.00 4.81 5.26
N GLU A 161 -10.93 3.98 6.32
CA GLU A 161 -11.99 3.01 6.63
C GLU A 161 -13.32 3.71 6.87
N ALA A 162 -13.34 4.73 7.73
CA ALA A 162 -14.55 5.49 8.04
C ALA A 162 -15.12 6.21 6.80
N ALA A 163 -14.25 6.57 5.86
CA ALA A 163 -14.63 7.21 4.59
C ALA A 163 -15.03 6.22 3.48
N GLY A 164 -14.91 4.91 3.71
CA GLY A 164 -15.20 3.85 2.72
C GLY A 164 -14.16 3.78 1.58
N ARG A 165 -12.92 4.19 1.82
CA ARG A 165 -11.82 4.24 0.85
C ARG A 165 -10.63 3.40 1.26
N ILE A 166 -10.87 2.26 1.87
CA ILE A 166 -9.85 1.34 2.36
C ILE A 166 -8.91 0.85 1.24
N ASN A 167 -9.40 0.75 0.00
CA ASN A 167 -8.60 0.45 -1.19
C ASN A 167 -7.49 1.49 -1.39
N LEU A 168 -7.78 2.79 -1.29
CA LEU A 168 -6.80 3.87 -1.46
C LEU A 168 -5.72 3.83 -0.35
N PHE A 169 -6.10 3.48 0.88
CA PHE A 169 -5.13 3.24 1.95
C PHE A 169 -4.13 2.14 1.57
N TRP A 170 -4.61 1.00 1.05
CA TRP A 170 -3.75 -0.11 0.66
C TRP A 170 -2.90 0.20 -0.56
N GLU A 171 -3.45 0.91 -1.55
CA GLU A 171 -2.67 1.39 -2.70
C GLU A 171 -1.53 2.34 -2.27
N MET A 172 -1.82 3.27 -1.37
CA MET A 172 -0.82 4.19 -0.82
C MET A 172 0.25 3.45 -0.02
N THR A 173 -0.15 2.47 0.82
CA THR A 173 0.77 1.65 1.60
C THR A 173 1.69 0.83 0.69
N THR A 174 1.13 0.26 -0.36
CA THR A 174 1.87 -0.51 -1.35
C THR A 174 2.88 0.37 -2.09
N ALA A 175 2.46 1.53 -2.57
CA ALA A 175 3.34 2.47 -3.25
C ALA A 175 4.51 2.91 -2.35
N SER A 176 4.24 3.29 -1.10
CA SER A 176 5.29 3.63 -0.13
C SER A 176 6.28 2.49 0.05
N THR A 177 5.79 1.25 0.21
CA THR A 177 6.65 0.08 0.45
C THR A 177 7.48 -0.27 -0.78
N VAL A 178 6.88 -0.29 -1.96
CA VAL A 178 7.58 -0.57 -3.23
C VAL A 178 8.70 0.46 -3.46
N GLU A 179 8.40 1.75 -3.24
CA GLU A 179 9.42 2.79 -3.39
C GLU A 179 10.55 2.67 -2.39
N GLN A 180 10.27 2.32 -1.14
CA GLN A 180 11.30 2.08 -0.12
C GLN A 180 12.19 0.91 -0.53
N VAL A 181 11.61 -0.19 -1.02
CA VAL A 181 12.36 -1.35 -1.52
C VAL A 181 13.17 -0.97 -2.77
N TYR A 182 12.60 -0.20 -3.69
CA TYR A 182 13.31 0.30 -4.86
C TYR A 182 14.54 1.15 -4.49
N VAL A 183 14.38 2.10 -3.57
CA VAL A 183 15.49 2.93 -3.06
C VAL A 183 16.57 2.06 -2.40
N LEU A 184 16.16 1.06 -1.61
CA LEU A 184 17.11 0.10 -1.01
C LEU A 184 17.95 -0.60 -2.08
N CYS A 185 17.33 -1.03 -3.20
CA CYS A 185 18.01 -1.70 -4.31
C CYS A 185 18.99 -0.80 -5.08
N GLN A 186 18.83 0.53 -5.04
CA GLN A 186 19.73 1.45 -5.77
C GLN A 186 21.14 1.50 -5.18
N ASN A 187 21.26 1.30 -3.86
CA ASN A 187 22.56 1.24 -3.18
C ASN A 187 22.53 0.18 -2.07
N ILE A 188 22.26 -1.06 -2.47
CA ILE A 188 21.97 -2.14 -1.54
C ILE A 188 23.13 -2.44 -0.59
N ASP A 189 24.37 -2.40 -1.05
CA ASP A 189 25.55 -2.69 -0.24
C ASP A 189 25.70 -1.70 0.93
N LYS A 190 25.28 -0.48 0.74
CA LYS A 190 25.32 0.55 1.77
C LYS A 190 24.10 0.48 2.68
N TYR A 191 22.91 0.49 2.09
CA TYR A 191 21.67 0.56 2.85
C TYR A 191 21.39 -0.71 3.65
N ILE A 192 21.80 -1.88 3.12
CA ILE A 192 21.63 -3.15 3.82
C ILE A 192 22.41 -3.22 5.13
N SER A 193 23.49 -2.45 5.26
CA SER A 193 24.30 -2.40 6.49
C SER A 193 23.55 -1.81 7.69
N ALA A 194 22.45 -1.09 7.47
CA ALA A 194 21.58 -0.52 8.51
C ALA A 194 20.41 -1.44 8.87
N ILE A 195 20.31 -2.61 8.24
CA ILE A 195 19.24 -3.59 8.42
C ILE A 195 19.78 -4.77 9.22
N ASP A 196 19.07 -5.17 10.26
CA ASP A 196 19.29 -6.41 10.98
C ASP A 196 18.30 -7.51 10.55
N ASP A 197 18.47 -8.73 11.06
CA ASP A 197 17.61 -9.85 10.69
C ASP A 197 16.14 -9.61 11.08
N GLU A 198 15.87 -8.95 12.22
CA GLU A 198 14.50 -8.58 12.63
C GLU A 198 13.87 -7.66 11.59
N ALA A 199 14.63 -6.71 11.07
CA ALA A 199 14.15 -5.78 10.06
C ALA A 199 13.96 -6.44 8.68
N ALA A 200 14.81 -7.41 8.34
CA ALA A 200 14.65 -8.21 7.12
C ALA A 200 13.36 -9.06 7.18
N GLU A 201 13.11 -9.73 8.30
CA GLU A 201 11.87 -10.46 8.55
C GLU A 201 10.63 -9.54 8.50
N ASN A 202 10.70 -8.37 9.13
CA ASN A 202 9.61 -7.38 9.10
C ASN A 202 9.31 -6.88 7.69
N MET A 203 10.33 -6.67 6.84
CA MET A 203 10.14 -6.29 5.44
C MET A 203 9.42 -7.40 4.66
N THR A 204 9.87 -8.63 4.78
CA THR A 204 9.24 -9.80 4.18
C THR A 204 7.78 -9.93 4.61
N PHE A 205 7.52 -9.85 5.91
CA PHE A 205 6.17 -9.95 6.44
C PHE A 205 5.26 -8.82 5.93
N ARG A 206 5.79 -7.60 5.84
CA ARG A 206 5.05 -6.47 5.27
C ARG A 206 4.68 -6.71 3.80
N MET A 207 5.60 -7.25 3.00
CA MET A 207 5.31 -7.60 1.59
C MET A 207 4.23 -8.67 1.48
N ILE A 208 4.26 -9.69 2.33
CA ILE A 208 3.20 -10.73 2.40
C ILE A 208 1.84 -10.10 2.71
N LEU A 209 1.77 -9.23 3.73
CA LEU A 209 0.53 -8.55 4.09
C LEU A 209 -0.03 -7.69 2.95
N LEU A 210 0.84 -6.93 2.28
CA LEU A 210 0.44 -6.07 1.17
C LEU A 210 -0.07 -6.87 -0.02
N THR A 211 0.64 -7.92 -0.43
CA THR A 211 0.21 -8.77 -1.55
C THR A 211 -1.09 -9.51 -1.23
N ASP A 212 -1.30 -9.95 0.01
CA ASP A 212 -2.56 -10.59 0.40
C ASP A 212 -3.72 -9.57 0.42
N ALA A 213 -3.49 -8.35 0.88
CA ALA A 213 -4.49 -7.29 0.83
C ALA A 213 -4.87 -6.92 -0.62
N MET A 214 -3.87 -6.79 -1.50
CA MET A 214 -4.10 -6.52 -2.92
C MET A 214 -4.86 -7.65 -3.61
N ASP A 215 -4.52 -8.92 -3.36
CA ASP A 215 -5.25 -10.07 -3.89
C ASP A 215 -6.74 -10.03 -3.54
N ARG A 216 -7.07 -9.65 -2.30
CA ARG A 216 -8.45 -9.58 -1.82
C ARG A 216 -9.25 -8.43 -2.42
N LEU A 217 -8.59 -7.30 -2.64
CA LEU A 217 -9.22 -6.10 -3.19
C LEU A 217 -9.33 -6.13 -4.72
N ALA A 218 -8.49 -6.92 -5.40
CA ALA A 218 -8.42 -6.98 -6.86
C ALA A 218 -9.74 -7.35 -7.54
N ASP A 219 -10.58 -8.15 -6.89
CA ASP A 219 -11.90 -8.55 -7.41
C ASP A 219 -12.93 -7.39 -7.41
N TYR A 220 -12.62 -6.30 -6.69
CA TYR A 220 -13.58 -5.19 -6.45
C TYR A 220 -13.12 -3.85 -7.04
N ASP A 221 -11.83 -3.68 -7.27
CA ASP A 221 -11.26 -2.44 -7.79
C ASP A 221 -10.29 -2.73 -8.93
N ALA A 222 -10.60 -2.21 -10.13
CA ALA A 222 -9.78 -2.44 -11.32
C ALA A 222 -8.37 -1.83 -11.18
N ASN A 223 -8.22 -0.71 -10.47
CA ASN A 223 -6.89 -0.10 -10.25
C ASN A 223 -6.05 -0.98 -9.34
N VAL A 224 -6.68 -1.57 -8.30
CA VAL A 224 -6.02 -2.54 -7.42
C VAL A 224 -5.67 -3.81 -8.17
N ALA A 225 -6.54 -4.31 -9.06
CA ALA A 225 -6.28 -5.51 -9.85
C ALA A 225 -5.03 -5.33 -10.73
N GLU A 226 -4.90 -4.19 -11.41
CA GLU A 226 -3.73 -3.88 -12.23
C GLU A 226 -2.44 -3.79 -11.41
N LEU A 227 -2.49 -3.14 -10.26
CA LEU A 227 -1.36 -3.07 -9.33
C LEU A 227 -1.01 -4.45 -8.75
N ASN A 228 -2.02 -5.25 -8.39
CA ASN A 228 -1.82 -6.60 -7.88
C ASN A 228 -1.13 -7.51 -8.92
N ASP A 229 -1.54 -7.44 -10.18
CA ASP A 229 -0.90 -8.18 -11.27
C ASP A 229 0.59 -7.80 -11.40
N ALA A 230 0.91 -6.51 -11.32
CA ALA A 230 2.29 -6.03 -11.34
C ALA A 230 3.11 -6.57 -10.15
N MET A 231 2.51 -6.69 -8.96
CA MET A 231 3.19 -7.14 -7.74
C MET A 231 3.41 -8.65 -7.65
N GLN A 232 2.82 -9.48 -8.51
CA GLN A 232 2.94 -10.94 -8.42
C GLN A 232 4.40 -11.45 -8.32
N PRO A 233 5.40 -10.90 -9.07
CA PRO A 233 6.78 -11.31 -8.91
C PRO A 233 7.36 -11.10 -7.51
N LEU A 234 6.86 -10.14 -6.74
CA LEU A 234 7.37 -9.83 -5.41
C LEU A 234 6.90 -10.79 -4.32
N LYS A 235 5.92 -11.66 -4.62
CA LYS A 235 5.41 -12.67 -3.68
C LYS A 235 6.42 -13.76 -3.31
N VAL A 236 7.53 -13.87 -4.05
CA VAL A 236 8.59 -14.82 -3.74
C VAL A 236 9.54 -14.34 -2.64
N LEU A 237 9.39 -13.09 -2.18
CA LEU A 237 10.21 -12.55 -1.10
C LEU A 237 9.84 -13.25 0.23
N ASP A 238 10.79 -14.04 0.75
CA ASP A 238 10.62 -14.84 1.98
C ASP A 238 11.85 -14.78 2.91
N ALA A 239 12.64 -13.72 2.79
CA ALA A 239 13.88 -13.53 3.54
C ALA A 239 13.64 -13.41 5.06
N LEU A 240 14.39 -14.19 5.84
CA LEU A 240 14.39 -14.15 7.31
C LEU A 240 15.70 -13.59 7.88
N THR A 241 16.69 -13.36 7.02
CA THR A 241 17.99 -12.78 7.38
C THR A 241 18.40 -11.70 6.39
N VAL A 242 19.31 -10.83 6.83
CA VAL A 242 19.85 -9.75 5.99
C VAL A 242 20.50 -10.29 4.70
N ASP A 243 21.26 -11.40 4.81
CA ASP A 243 21.93 -11.98 3.64
C ASP A 243 20.91 -12.55 2.61
N GLN A 244 19.86 -13.20 3.10
CA GLN A 244 18.76 -13.67 2.24
C GLN A 244 18.04 -12.50 1.59
N LEU A 245 17.69 -11.47 2.35
CA LEU A 245 17.05 -10.27 1.86
C LEU A 245 17.88 -9.61 0.76
N LYS A 246 19.18 -9.42 0.99
CA LYS A 246 20.08 -8.86 -0.01
C LYS A 246 20.08 -9.67 -1.31
N SER A 247 20.23 -10.99 -1.19
CA SER A 247 20.24 -11.89 -2.37
C SER A 247 18.94 -11.79 -3.16
N GLN A 248 17.80 -11.90 -2.49
CA GLN A 248 16.50 -11.84 -3.12
C GLN A 248 16.20 -10.47 -3.74
N LEU A 249 16.54 -9.38 -3.08
CA LEU A 249 16.36 -8.04 -3.64
C LEU A 249 17.23 -7.79 -4.87
N MET A 250 18.43 -8.35 -4.93
CA MET A 250 19.27 -8.28 -6.12
C MET A 250 18.67 -9.07 -7.29
N GLU A 251 18.10 -10.24 -7.03
CA GLU A 251 17.41 -11.06 -8.03
C GLU A 251 16.13 -10.38 -8.54
N LEU A 252 15.36 -9.77 -7.64
CA LEU A 252 14.08 -9.13 -7.93
C LEU A 252 14.21 -7.68 -8.40
N LYS A 253 15.41 -7.11 -8.50
CA LYS A 253 15.60 -5.69 -8.81
C LYS A 253 14.85 -5.25 -10.08
N GLY A 254 14.90 -6.05 -11.15
CA GLY A 254 14.20 -5.76 -12.40
C GLY A 254 12.67 -5.77 -12.22
N ASP A 255 12.14 -6.72 -11.47
CA ASP A 255 10.71 -6.81 -11.18
C ASP A 255 10.25 -5.64 -10.30
N ILE A 256 11.05 -5.25 -9.31
CA ILE A 256 10.79 -4.07 -8.46
C ILE A 256 10.71 -2.79 -9.31
N GLU A 257 11.61 -2.63 -10.30
CA GLU A 257 11.57 -1.49 -11.22
C GLU A 257 10.30 -1.52 -12.10
N VAL A 258 9.85 -2.68 -12.55
CA VAL A 258 8.60 -2.84 -13.31
C VAL A 258 7.39 -2.43 -12.45
N VAL A 259 7.30 -2.95 -11.22
CA VAL A 259 6.22 -2.60 -10.29
C VAL A 259 6.23 -1.10 -10.02
N ARG A 260 7.39 -0.54 -9.68
CA ARG A 260 7.56 0.89 -9.43
C ARG A 260 7.06 1.74 -10.60
N ASN A 261 7.38 1.36 -11.83
CA ASN A 261 6.96 2.09 -13.03
C ASN A 261 5.47 1.93 -13.35
N SER A 262 4.77 1.00 -12.72
CA SER A 262 3.31 0.84 -12.83
C SER A 262 2.52 1.68 -11.81
N LEU A 263 3.17 2.20 -10.77
CA LEU A 263 2.48 2.93 -9.70
C LEU A 263 1.80 4.24 -10.15
N LEU A 264 2.26 4.85 -11.23
CA LEU A 264 1.71 6.11 -11.78
C LEU A 264 1.00 5.92 -13.13
N LYS A 265 0.47 4.72 -13.39
CA LYS A 265 -0.25 4.43 -14.63
C LYS A 265 -1.73 4.22 -14.41
#